data_4fd5ecdf0868af859ad4cc823a063a07
#
_entry.id   4fd5ecdf0868af859ad4cc823a063a07
#
_cell.length_a   1.000
_cell.length_b   1.000
_cell.length_c   1.000
_cell.angle_alpha   90.00
_cell.angle_beta   90.00
_cell.angle_gamma   90.00
#
_symmetry.space_group_name_H-M   'P 1'
#
loop_
_entity.id
_entity.type
_entity.pdbx_description
1 polymer ?
#
loop_
_entity_poly.entity_id
_entity_poly.type
_entity_poly.pdbx_seq_one_letter_code
_entity_poly.pdbx_strand_id
1 'polypeptide(L)'
;MRIYYNDPTLEALKKSSTGILLSLLLCTTVIVSLFYLLKIIRKQKELAEIKNDLISNITHEFKTPIATISTAVEAIENFNVLEDTEKTKRYLLMSSAQLKKLHQMVEKLLETATLDSEKLILKKESVDLVGLISRIVKKYKILTEKNISLSSNIHYRIQSLDIFHVENAISNLIDNAIKYGGQQIEVNINSVLNYTVITVVDDGKGIEKNQQERVFDKFYRIPKGNRHDVKGFGIGLYYSKKIIEKHGGTIQLTSQTDTTIFKINLPNE
;
A
#
# COMPACT_ATOMS: atom_id res chain seq x y z
N MET A 1 -39.65 31.54 -68.89
CA MET A 1 -38.27 31.85 -68.50
C MET A 1 -38.23 31.77 -66.96
N ARG A 2 -37.65 30.70 -66.39
CA ARG A 2 -37.51 30.55 -64.92
C ARG A 2 -36.10 31.05 -64.52
N ILE A 3 -36.05 32.19 -63.83
CA ILE A 3 -34.82 32.73 -63.30
C ILE A 3 -34.49 31.96 -62.01
N TYR A 4 -33.43 31.16 -62.02
CA TYR A 4 -32.88 30.52 -60.82
C TYR A 4 -32.02 31.54 -60.09
N TYR A 5 -32.48 32.02 -58.96
CA TYR A 5 -31.64 32.80 -58.02
C TYR A 5 -30.71 31.80 -57.33
N ASN A 6 -29.45 31.85 -57.69
CA ASN A 6 -28.39 31.17 -56.95
C ASN A 6 -28.13 32.04 -55.72
N ASP A 7 -28.33 31.49 -54.55
CA ASP A 7 -28.11 32.21 -53.27
C ASP A 7 -26.60 32.35 -53.05
N PRO A 8 -26.04 33.60 -53.16
CA PRO A 8 -24.59 33.83 -53.05
C PRO A 8 -24.04 33.43 -51.67
N THR A 9 -24.90 33.32 -50.65
CA THR A 9 -24.48 32.89 -49.29
C THR A 9 -24.14 31.40 -49.24
N LEU A 10 -24.85 30.58 -50.00
CA LEU A 10 -24.60 29.14 -50.10
C LEU A 10 -23.30 28.81 -50.87
N GLU A 11 -22.97 29.56 -51.91
CA GLU A 11 -21.69 29.39 -52.62
C GLU A 11 -20.50 29.85 -51.80
N ALA A 12 -20.63 30.96 -51.08
CA ALA A 12 -19.61 31.45 -50.15
C ALA A 12 -19.35 30.48 -49.00
N LEU A 13 -20.41 29.88 -48.42
CA LEU A 13 -20.31 28.84 -47.38
C LEU A 13 -19.63 27.56 -47.89
N LYS A 14 -19.92 27.10 -49.10
CA LYS A 14 -19.24 25.92 -49.68
C LYS A 14 -17.76 26.19 -49.93
N LYS A 15 -17.38 27.41 -50.35
CA LYS A 15 -15.99 27.78 -50.63
C LYS A 15 -15.15 27.95 -49.38
N SER A 16 -15.77 28.34 -48.25
CA SER A 16 -15.09 28.51 -46.96
C SER A 16 -15.22 27.30 -46.03
N SER A 17 -16.01 26.27 -46.41
CA SER A 17 -16.28 25.07 -45.54
C SER A 17 -15.03 24.29 -45.11
N THR A 18 -14.04 24.18 -46.02
CA THR A 18 -12.75 23.56 -45.70
C THR A 18 -11.94 24.33 -44.67
N GLY A 19 -11.96 25.69 -44.77
CA GLY A 19 -11.28 26.53 -43.79
C GLY A 19 -11.95 26.49 -42.40
N ILE A 20 -13.29 26.45 -42.35
CA ILE A 20 -14.07 26.31 -41.10
C ILE A 20 -13.81 24.94 -40.47
N LEU A 21 -13.81 23.85 -41.26
CA LEU A 21 -13.49 22.51 -40.77
C LEU A 21 -12.07 22.43 -40.21
N LEU A 22 -11.09 22.99 -40.89
CA LEU A 22 -9.69 23.05 -40.45
C LEU A 22 -9.54 23.85 -39.15
N SER A 23 -10.19 25.01 -39.03
CA SER A 23 -10.16 25.80 -37.80
C SER A 23 -10.84 25.10 -36.63
N LEU A 24 -11.97 24.41 -36.84
CA LEU A 24 -12.64 23.62 -35.85
C LEU A 24 -11.77 22.43 -35.36
N LEU A 25 -11.11 21.75 -36.30
CA LEU A 25 -10.17 20.67 -36.00
C LEU A 25 -9.00 21.19 -35.15
N LEU A 26 -8.45 22.32 -35.50
CA LEU A 26 -7.35 22.95 -34.79
C LEU A 26 -7.77 23.37 -33.37
N CYS A 27 -8.93 24.00 -33.22
CA CYS A 27 -9.49 24.38 -31.94
C CYS A 27 -9.74 23.12 -31.03
N THR A 28 -10.33 22.06 -31.57
CA THR A 28 -10.56 20.83 -30.82
C THR A 28 -9.26 20.18 -30.38
N THR A 29 -8.24 20.15 -31.24
CA THR A 29 -6.91 19.60 -30.91
C THR A 29 -6.26 20.40 -29.79
N VAL A 30 -6.32 21.73 -29.82
CA VAL A 30 -5.78 22.62 -28.77
C VAL A 30 -6.51 22.38 -27.44
N ILE A 31 -7.85 22.30 -27.48
CA ILE A 31 -8.66 22.03 -26.26
C ILE A 31 -8.33 20.67 -25.65
N VAL A 32 -8.26 19.61 -26.47
CA VAL A 32 -7.89 18.27 -26.01
C VAL A 32 -6.48 18.25 -25.43
N SER A 33 -5.52 18.90 -26.10
CA SER A 33 -4.15 19.02 -25.60
C SER A 33 -4.09 19.76 -24.26
N LEU A 34 -4.87 20.83 -24.09
CA LEU A 34 -4.93 21.57 -22.82
C LEU A 34 -5.49 20.71 -21.69
N PHE A 35 -6.58 19.98 -21.93
CA PHE A 35 -7.14 19.05 -20.94
C PHE A 35 -6.14 17.95 -20.57
N TYR A 36 -5.40 17.43 -21.54
CA TYR A 36 -4.37 16.41 -21.32
C TYR A 36 -3.21 16.97 -20.46
N LEU A 37 -2.72 18.17 -20.77
CA LEU A 37 -1.70 18.86 -19.98
C LEU A 37 -2.15 19.12 -18.55
N LEU A 38 -3.38 19.61 -18.35
CA LEU A 38 -3.94 19.83 -17.01
C LEU A 38 -4.02 18.52 -16.21
N LYS A 39 -4.37 17.41 -16.85
CA LYS A 39 -4.39 16.08 -16.21
C LYS A 39 -2.98 15.65 -15.80
N ILE A 40 -1.98 15.87 -16.65
CA ILE A 40 -0.57 15.54 -16.32
C ILE A 40 -0.08 16.41 -15.15
N ILE A 41 -0.32 17.71 -15.17
CA ILE A 41 0.10 18.64 -14.11
C ILE A 41 -0.53 18.23 -12.77
N ARG A 42 -1.83 17.92 -12.75
CA ARG A 42 -2.51 17.47 -11.54
C ARG A 42 -1.89 16.17 -11.00
N LYS A 43 -1.60 15.20 -11.88
CA LYS A 43 -0.96 13.94 -11.49
C LYS A 43 0.46 14.16 -10.96
N GLN A 44 1.24 15.05 -11.57
CA GLN A 44 2.58 15.40 -11.09
C GLN A 44 2.53 16.08 -9.71
N LYS A 45 1.58 17.01 -9.51
CA LYS A 45 1.37 17.66 -8.22
C LYS A 45 1.02 16.66 -7.14
N GLU A 46 0.09 15.75 -7.40
CA GLU A 46 -0.29 14.67 -6.47
C GLU A 46 0.91 13.78 -6.10
N LEU A 47 1.72 13.37 -7.09
CA LEU A 47 2.93 12.59 -6.85
C LEU A 47 3.96 13.37 -6.01
N ALA A 48 4.09 14.67 -6.23
CA ALA A 48 4.98 15.53 -5.44
C ALA A 48 4.50 15.65 -3.99
N GLU A 49 3.20 15.82 -3.76
CA GLU A 49 2.59 15.83 -2.43
C GLU A 49 2.82 14.49 -1.70
N ILE A 50 2.54 13.35 -2.34
CA ILE A 50 2.79 12.02 -1.78
C ILE A 50 4.27 11.83 -1.41
N LYS A 51 5.20 12.31 -2.27
CA LYS A 51 6.65 12.24 -2.00
C LYS A 51 7.05 13.11 -0.80
N ASN A 52 6.50 14.30 -0.67
CA ASN A 52 6.78 15.20 0.46
C ASN A 52 6.23 14.62 1.76
N ASP A 53 5.02 14.08 1.74
CA ASP A 53 4.41 13.39 2.89
C ASP A 53 5.23 12.18 3.31
N LEU A 54 5.77 11.42 2.34
CA LEU A 54 6.67 10.31 2.63
C LEU A 54 7.92 10.78 3.37
N ILE A 55 8.61 11.80 2.85
CA ILE A 55 9.83 12.34 3.47
C ILE A 55 9.54 12.82 4.89
N SER A 56 8.44 13.55 5.08
CA SER A 56 8.00 14.03 6.39
C SER A 56 7.75 12.87 7.35
N ASN A 57 7.01 11.84 6.90
CA ASN A 57 6.70 10.67 7.71
C ASN A 57 7.95 9.84 8.06
N ILE A 58 8.87 9.63 7.10
CA ILE A 58 10.16 8.95 7.36
C ILE A 58 10.95 9.72 8.41
N THR A 59 11.07 11.03 8.24
CA THR A 59 11.80 11.88 9.18
C THR A 59 11.21 11.80 10.59
N HIS A 60 9.89 11.85 10.71
CA HIS A 60 9.22 11.75 12.00
C HIS A 60 9.39 10.37 12.65
N GLU A 61 9.20 9.29 11.86
CA GLU A 61 9.34 7.91 12.35
C GLU A 61 10.79 7.57 12.74
N PHE A 62 11.79 8.21 12.14
CA PHE A 62 13.21 8.06 12.52
C PHE A 62 13.57 8.91 13.72
N LYS A 63 13.02 10.14 13.84
CA LYS A 63 13.32 11.05 14.93
C LYS A 63 12.99 10.45 16.31
N THR A 64 11.86 9.76 16.43
CA THR A 64 11.41 9.18 17.70
C THR A 64 12.38 8.13 18.26
N PRO A 65 12.78 7.06 17.55
CA PRO A 65 13.73 6.08 18.04
C PRO A 65 15.12 6.70 18.28
N ILE A 66 15.56 7.61 17.40
CA ILE A 66 16.85 8.32 17.58
C ILE A 66 16.83 9.13 18.88
N ALA A 67 15.79 9.92 19.12
CA ALA A 67 15.66 10.70 20.36
C ALA A 67 15.66 9.80 21.61
N THR A 68 14.96 8.66 21.55
CA THR A 68 14.94 7.69 22.66
C THR A 68 16.34 7.12 22.95
N ILE A 69 17.09 6.78 21.89
CA ILE A 69 18.48 6.28 22.02
C ILE A 69 19.36 7.38 22.63
N SER A 70 19.29 8.61 22.09
CA SER A 70 20.08 9.74 22.58
C SER A 70 19.83 10.02 24.06
N THR A 71 18.54 10.06 24.47
CA THR A 71 18.18 10.25 25.88
C THR A 71 18.69 9.12 26.79
N ALA A 72 18.64 7.87 26.29
CA ALA A 72 19.14 6.72 27.06
C ALA A 72 20.66 6.76 27.23
N VAL A 73 21.40 7.15 26.18
CA VAL A 73 22.86 7.31 26.21
C VAL A 73 23.23 8.48 27.13
N GLU A 74 22.58 9.63 26.98
CA GLU A 74 22.80 10.82 27.84
C GLU A 74 22.54 10.50 29.31
N ALA A 75 21.51 9.71 29.61
CA ALA A 75 21.23 9.28 30.98
C ALA A 75 22.38 8.43 31.57
N ILE A 76 22.97 7.55 30.78
CA ILE A 76 24.10 6.71 31.17
C ILE A 76 25.35 7.58 31.42
N GLU A 77 25.61 8.56 30.53
CA GLU A 77 26.82 9.40 30.62
C GLU A 77 26.78 10.43 31.73
N ASN A 78 25.64 11.11 31.94
CA ASN A 78 25.60 12.34 32.72
C ASN A 78 24.89 12.21 34.08
N PHE A 79 24.17 11.10 34.37
CA PHE A 79 23.34 11.00 35.58
C PHE A 79 23.77 9.88 36.54
N ASN A 80 25.07 9.53 36.58
CA ASN A 80 25.65 8.48 37.44
C ASN A 80 24.94 7.10 37.34
N VAL A 81 24.25 6.87 36.23
CA VAL A 81 23.52 5.60 36.01
C VAL A 81 24.49 4.42 35.85
N LEU A 82 25.77 4.70 35.54
CA LEU A 82 26.82 3.66 35.45
C LEU A 82 27.03 2.91 36.76
N GLU A 83 26.79 3.55 37.92
CA GLU A 83 26.87 2.93 39.25
C GLU A 83 25.66 2.00 39.53
N ASP A 84 24.54 2.21 38.84
CA ASP A 84 23.34 1.38 38.90
C ASP A 84 23.27 0.40 37.69
N THR A 85 23.81 -0.79 37.89
CA THR A 85 23.91 -1.82 36.85
C THR A 85 22.55 -2.20 36.24
N GLU A 86 21.48 -2.20 37.02
CA GLU A 86 20.14 -2.52 36.57
C GLU A 86 19.56 -1.42 35.64
N LYS A 87 19.74 -0.15 36.03
CA LYS A 87 19.31 0.96 35.16
C LYS A 87 20.14 1.02 33.89
N THR A 88 21.47 0.89 33.98
CA THR A 88 22.35 0.82 32.80
C THR A 88 21.90 -0.27 31.82
N LYS A 89 21.68 -1.49 32.33
CA LYS A 89 21.18 -2.60 31.53
C LYS A 89 19.83 -2.29 30.85
N ARG A 90 18.92 -1.67 31.59
CA ARG A 90 17.60 -1.27 31.06
C ARG A 90 17.72 -0.26 29.93
N TYR A 91 18.55 0.78 30.05
CA TYR A 91 18.77 1.78 29.01
C TYR A 91 19.47 1.18 27.78
N LEU A 92 20.43 0.28 27.97
CA LEU A 92 21.09 -0.44 26.87
C LEU A 92 20.10 -1.35 26.12
N LEU A 93 19.24 -2.09 26.82
CA LEU A 93 18.20 -2.92 26.22
C LEU A 93 17.19 -2.07 25.42
N MET A 94 16.80 -0.91 25.96
CA MET A 94 15.90 0.02 25.30
C MET A 94 16.54 0.59 24.02
N SER A 95 17.80 1.00 24.07
CA SER A 95 18.55 1.49 22.91
C SER A 95 18.72 0.42 21.83
N SER A 96 19.05 -0.80 22.23
CA SER A 96 19.17 -1.95 21.33
C SER A 96 17.84 -2.26 20.63
N ALA A 97 16.72 -2.21 21.34
CA ALA A 97 15.40 -2.39 20.76
C ALA A 97 15.05 -1.29 19.73
N GLN A 98 15.39 -0.03 20.01
CA GLN A 98 15.18 1.06 19.06
C GLN A 98 16.10 0.98 17.82
N LEU A 99 17.36 0.57 17.99
CA LEU A 99 18.29 0.32 16.87
C LEU A 99 17.75 -0.81 15.96
N LYS A 100 17.28 -1.91 16.54
CA LYS A 100 16.65 -2.98 15.78
C LYS A 100 15.44 -2.50 14.98
N LYS A 101 14.63 -1.63 15.59
CA LYS A 101 13.46 -1.02 14.91
C LYS A 101 13.90 -0.13 13.75
N LEU A 102 14.92 0.71 13.93
CA LEU A 102 15.49 1.54 12.85
C LEU A 102 16.01 0.67 11.70
N HIS A 103 16.75 -0.40 12.01
CA HIS A 103 17.24 -1.34 11.01
C HIS A 103 16.08 -1.94 10.18
N GLN A 104 15.03 -2.42 10.83
CA GLN A 104 13.83 -2.93 10.15
C GLN A 104 13.15 -1.88 9.26
N MET A 105 13.15 -0.61 9.66
CA MET A 105 12.59 0.48 8.84
C MET A 105 13.42 0.71 7.58
N VAL A 106 14.76 0.71 7.70
CA VAL A 106 15.68 0.86 6.57
C VAL A 106 15.53 -0.30 5.59
N GLU A 107 15.55 -1.55 6.09
CA GLU A 107 15.34 -2.74 5.27
C GLU A 107 14.02 -2.67 4.48
N LYS A 108 12.93 -2.28 5.13
CA LYS A 108 11.62 -2.15 4.49
C LYS A 108 11.59 -1.07 3.39
N LEU A 109 12.34 0.02 3.56
CA LEU A 109 12.51 1.05 2.54
C LEU A 109 13.33 0.54 1.35
N LEU A 110 14.45 -0.16 1.61
CA LEU A 110 15.31 -0.75 0.58
C LEU A 110 14.58 -1.82 -0.22
N GLU A 111 13.89 -2.75 0.45
CA GLU A 111 13.05 -3.77 -0.21
C GLU A 111 12.02 -3.10 -1.15
N THR A 112 11.39 -2.01 -0.71
CA THR A 112 10.41 -1.31 -1.54
C THR A 112 11.04 -0.61 -2.74
N ALA A 113 12.26 -0.14 -2.62
CA ALA A 113 12.98 0.46 -3.74
C ALA A 113 13.34 -0.59 -4.82
N THR A 114 13.58 -1.83 -4.40
CA THR A 114 13.90 -2.94 -5.32
C THR A 114 12.67 -3.60 -5.95
N LEU A 115 11.47 -3.46 -5.36
CA LEU A 115 10.22 -4.05 -5.88
C LEU A 115 9.84 -3.57 -7.28
N ASP A 116 10.11 -2.30 -7.59
CA ASP A 116 9.81 -1.70 -8.90
C ASP A 116 10.84 -2.07 -9.96
N SER A 117 11.98 -2.60 -9.55
CA SER A 117 12.98 -3.06 -10.47
C SER A 117 12.67 -4.50 -10.93
N GLU A 118 12.93 -4.81 -12.20
CA GLU A 118 12.88 -6.19 -12.71
C GLU A 118 13.90 -7.11 -12.01
N LYS A 119 14.75 -6.54 -11.16
CA LYS A 119 15.84 -7.24 -10.46
C LYS A 119 15.38 -8.07 -9.24
N LEU A 120 14.15 -7.91 -8.76
CA LEU A 120 13.67 -8.77 -7.67
C LEU A 120 13.43 -10.19 -8.19
N ILE A 121 14.38 -11.07 -7.91
CA ILE A 121 14.28 -12.51 -8.20
C ILE A 121 13.69 -13.20 -6.97
N LEU A 122 12.51 -13.81 -7.12
CA LEU A 122 11.87 -14.59 -6.05
C LEU A 122 12.60 -15.93 -5.86
N LYS A 123 12.85 -16.28 -4.63
CA LYS A 123 13.38 -17.60 -4.23
C LYS A 123 12.20 -18.50 -3.87
N LYS A 124 11.54 -19.03 -4.89
CA LYS A 124 10.37 -19.90 -4.69
C LYS A 124 10.80 -21.29 -4.23
N GLU A 125 10.11 -21.80 -3.23
CA GLU A 125 10.25 -23.15 -2.69
C GLU A 125 8.88 -23.78 -2.42
N SER A 126 8.82 -25.11 -2.34
CA SER A 126 7.58 -25.83 -2.06
C SER A 126 7.22 -25.67 -0.58
N VAL A 127 6.11 -25.00 -0.30
CA VAL A 127 5.69 -24.70 1.06
C VAL A 127 4.21 -25.05 1.26
N ASP A 128 3.89 -25.56 2.47
CA ASP A 128 2.50 -25.67 2.91
C ASP A 128 1.97 -24.28 3.29
N LEU A 129 1.15 -23.72 2.41
CA LEU A 129 0.57 -22.38 2.58
C LEU A 129 -0.36 -22.31 3.80
N VAL A 130 -1.13 -23.37 4.09
CA VAL A 130 -2.03 -23.40 5.26
C VAL A 130 -1.22 -23.39 6.55
N GLY A 131 -0.15 -24.18 6.60
CA GLY A 131 0.80 -24.19 7.72
C GLY A 131 1.51 -22.85 7.89
N LEU A 132 1.92 -22.18 6.81
CA LEU A 132 2.52 -20.86 6.83
C LEU A 132 1.57 -19.81 7.44
N ILE A 133 0.34 -19.74 6.94
CA ILE A 133 -0.66 -18.77 7.42
C ILE A 133 -1.02 -19.05 8.89
N SER A 134 -1.14 -20.33 9.28
CA SER A 134 -1.41 -20.71 10.66
C SER A 134 -0.31 -20.21 11.61
N ARG A 135 0.97 -20.30 11.22
CA ARG A 135 2.10 -19.77 12.01
C ARG A 135 2.01 -18.25 12.16
N ILE A 136 1.71 -17.54 11.06
CA ILE A 136 1.55 -16.09 11.08
C ILE A 136 0.43 -15.68 12.04
N VAL A 137 -0.75 -16.29 11.90
CA VAL A 137 -1.91 -15.99 12.76
C VAL A 137 -1.61 -16.29 14.23
N LYS A 138 -0.96 -17.41 14.55
CA LYS A 138 -0.55 -17.74 15.93
C LYS A 138 0.38 -16.70 16.52
N LYS A 139 1.35 -16.21 15.74
CA LYS A 139 2.27 -15.12 16.14
C LYS A 139 1.50 -13.86 16.51
N TYR A 140 0.55 -13.44 15.66
CA TYR A 140 -0.21 -12.21 15.89
C TYR A 140 -1.22 -12.33 17.04
N LYS A 141 -1.80 -13.51 17.30
CA LYS A 141 -2.64 -13.75 18.47
C LYS A 141 -1.93 -13.47 19.80
N ILE A 142 -0.61 -13.67 19.85
CA ILE A 142 0.20 -13.41 21.05
C ILE A 142 0.56 -11.90 21.16
N LEU A 143 0.65 -11.19 20.02
CA LEU A 143 1.11 -9.82 19.95
C LEU A 143 0.02 -8.75 20.11
N THR A 144 -1.25 -9.14 20.07
CA THR A 144 -2.40 -8.23 20.18
C THR A 144 -3.48 -8.77 21.11
N GLU A 145 -4.20 -7.86 21.74
CA GLU A 145 -5.40 -8.16 22.52
C GLU A 145 -6.67 -8.34 21.65
N LYS A 146 -6.57 -8.02 20.34
CA LYS A 146 -7.70 -8.21 19.42
C LYS A 146 -7.94 -9.69 19.15
N ASN A 147 -9.21 -10.01 18.88
CA ASN A 147 -9.61 -11.38 18.58
C ASN A 147 -9.29 -11.69 17.10
N ILE A 148 -8.29 -12.54 16.87
CA ILE A 148 -7.94 -13.03 15.53
C ILE A 148 -8.41 -14.47 15.41
N SER A 149 -9.28 -14.77 14.43
CA SER A 149 -9.70 -16.12 14.08
C SER A 149 -9.04 -16.61 12.79
N LEU A 150 -8.87 -17.93 12.67
CA LEU A 150 -8.42 -18.57 11.44
C LEU A 150 -9.42 -19.65 11.07
N SER A 151 -9.93 -19.60 9.85
CA SER A 151 -10.79 -20.62 9.25
C SER A 151 -10.19 -21.11 7.94
N SER A 152 -10.33 -22.39 7.65
CA SER A 152 -9.85 -22.98 6.41
C SER A 152 -10.75 -24.13 5.97
N ASN A 153 -11.11 -24.17 4.67
CA ASN A 153 -11.80 -25.30 4.08
C ASN A 153 -10.84 -26.38 3.54
N ILE A 154 -9.54 -26.16 3.66
CA ILE A 154 -8.47 -27.08 3.29
C ILE A 154 -7.51 -27.26 4.46
N HIS A 155 -7.01 -28.48 4.64
CA HIS A 155 -6.08 -28.78 5.74
C HIS A 155 -4.61 -28.58 5.33
N TYR A 156 -4.32 -28.68 4.04
CA TYR A 156 -2.97 -28.69 3.51
C TYR A 156 -2.96 -28.24 2.05
N ARG A 157 -1.97 -27.40 1.68
CA ARG A 157 -1.79 -26.95 0.30
C ARG A 157 -0.33 -26.62 0.04
N ILE A 158 0.33 -27.46 -0.78
CA ILE A 158 1.67 -27.14 -1.29
C ILE A 158 1.57 -26.18 -2.46
N GLN A 159 2.36 -25.11 -2.41
CA GLN A 159 2.54 -24.14 -3.48
C GLN A 159 4.01 -23.72 -3.59
N SER A 160 4.43 -23.33 -4.80
CA SER A 160 5.78 -22.79 -5.06
C SER A 160 5.80 -21.29 -4.77
N LEU A 161 6.26 -20.91 -3.60
CA LEU A 161 6.19 -19.53 -3.09
C LEU A 161 7.53 -19.11 -2.47
N ASP A 162 7.84 -17.81 -2.56
CA ASP A 162 8.89 -17.21 -1.73
C ASP A 162 8.33 -16.95 -0.34
N ILE A 163 8.74 -17.81 0.62
CA ILE A 163 8.20 -17.80 1.99
C ILE A 163 8.38 -16.43 2.63
N PHE A 164 9.57 -15.84 2.53
CA PHE A 164 9.87 -14.56 3.18
C PHE A 164 8.96 -13.44 2.67
N HIS A 165 8.82 -13.34 1.36
CA HIS A 165 8.03 -12.28 0.74
C HIS A 165 6.52 -12.50 0.94
N VAL A 166 6.03 -13.74 0.88
CA VAL A 166 4.60 -14.05 1.10
C VAL A 166 4.23 -13.87 2.58
N GLU A 167 5.09 -14.29 3.52
CA GLU A 167 4.89 -14.05 4.96
C GLU A 167 4.77 -12.54 5.25
N ASN A 168 5.66 -11.72 4.69
CA ASN A 168 5.61 -10.28 4.84
C ASN A 168 4.35 -9.66 4.20
N ALA A 169 3.93 -10.16 3.03
CA ALA A 169 2.73 -9.67 2.36
C ALA A 169 1.46 -9.92 3.20
N ILE A 170 1.30 -11.14 3.73
CA ILE A 170 0.16 -11.50 4.59
C ILE A 170 0.23 -10.76 5.93
N SER A 171 1.43 -10.68 6.53
CA SER A 171 1.65 -9.94 7.77
C SER A 171 1.26 -8.47 7.64
N ASN A 172 1.55 -7.80 6.51
CA ASN A 172 1.11 -6.43 6.27
C ASN A 172 -0.42 -6.26 6.27
N LEU A 173 -1.18 -7.26 5.77
CA LEU A 173 -2.64 -7.21 5.81
C LEU A 173 -3.17 -7.37 7.24
N ILE A 174 -2.61 -8.30 8.00
CA ILE A 174 -2.98 -8.52 9.41
C ILE A 174 -2.59 -7.28 10.25
N ASP A 175 -1.39 -6.71 10.04
CA ASP A 175 -0.95 -5.47 10.69
C ASP A 175 -1.92 -4.31 10.41
N ASN A 176 -2.42 -4.19 9.18
CA ASN A 176 -3.41 -3.18 8.84
C ASN A 176 -4.74 -3.43 9.55
N ALA A 177 -5.22 -4.67 9.60
CA ALA A 177 -6.41 -5.04 10.34
C ALA A 177 -6.26 -4.75 11.86
N ILE A 178 -5.09 -4.99 12.43
CA ILE A 178 -4.79 -4.65 13.84
C ILE A 178 -4.78 -3.12 14.04
N LYS A 179 -4.20 -2.35 13.13
CA LYS A 179 -4.06 -0.89 13.28
C LYS A 179 -5.33 -0.10 12.99
N TYR A 180 -6.11 -0.54 12.02
CA TYR A 180 -7.23 0.23 11.48
C TYR A 180 -8.58 -0.43 11.67
N GLY A 181 -8.62 -1.75 11.86
CA GLY A 181 -9.81 -2.54 12.13
C GLY A 181 -10.34 -2.37 13.54
N GLY A 182 -11.51 -2.93 13.80
CA GLY A 182 -12.14 -2.97 15.14
C GLY A 182 -11.53 -4.03 16.05
N GLN A 183 -12.35 -4.86 16.68
CA GLN A 183 -11.89 -5.89 17.64
C GLN A 183 -11.81 -7.30 17.04
N GLN A 184 -12.50 -7.54 15.94
CA GLN A 184 -12.59 -8.84 15.31
C GLN A 184 -11.79 -8.86 14.01
N ILE A 185 -10.90 -9.83 13.86
CA ILE A 185 -10.11 -10.03 12.65
C ILE A 185 -10.27 -11.50 12.25
N GLU A 186 -10.69 -11.74 11.01
CA GLU A 186 -10.85 -13.10 10.50
C GLU A 186 -9.89 -13.33 9.34
N VAL A 187 -9.14 -14.41 9.40
CA VAL A 187 -8.31 -14.90 8.31
C VAL A 187 -8.93 -16.20 7.79
N ASN A 188 -9.34 -16.19 6.51
CA ASN A 188 -9.98 -17.35 5.91
C ASN A 188 -9.15 -17.83 4.71
N ILE A 189 -8.99 -19.17 4.61
CA ILE A 189 -8.28 -19.85 3.51
C ILE A 189 -9.26 -20.77 2.82
N ASN A 190 -9.47 -20.54 1.52
CA ASN A 190 -10.40 -21.34 0.72
C ASN A 190 -9.74 -21.80 -0.58
N SER A 191 -9.97 -23.03 -0.97
CA SER A 191 -9.63 -23.52 -2.31
C SER A 191 -10.82 -23.34 -3.25
N VAL A 192 -10.63 -22.60 -4.33
CA VAL A 192 -11.66 -22.31 -5.32
C VAL A 192 -11.09 -22.56 -6.70
N LEU A 193 -11.52 -23.64 -7.37
CA LEU A 193 -11.03 -24.02 -8.69
C LEU A 193 -9.48 -24.08 -8.74
N ASN A 194 -8.87 -23.21 -9.55
CA ASN A 194 -7.43 -23.16 -9.77
C ASN A 194 -6.70 -22.18 -8.85
N TYR A 195 -7.37 -21.66 -7.80
CA TYR A 195 -6.82 -20.66 -6.90
C TYR A 195 -6.96 -21.06 -5.44
N THR A 196 -5.97 -20.72 -4.64
CA THR A 196 -6.11 -20.62 -3.19
C THR A 196 -6.45 -19.18 -2.86
N VAL A 197 -7.58 -18.98 -2.20
CA VAL A 197 -8.12 -17.67 -1.84
C VAL A 197 -7.87 -17.45 -0.35
N ILE A 198 -7.15 -16.37 -0.02
CA ILE A 198 -6.90 -15.93 1.34
C ILE A 198 -7.64 -14.62 1.56
N THR A 199 -8.48 -14.53 2.59
CA THR A 199 -9.14 -13.29 2.96
C THR A 199 -8.73 -12.87 4.36
N VAL A 200 -8.46 -11.58 4.53
CA VAL A 200 -8.30 -10.94 5.84
C VAL A 200 -9.43 -9.95 5.98
N VAL A 201 -10.28 -10.18 6.95
CA VAL A 201 -11.50 -9.39 7.22
C VAL A 201 -11.34 -8.70 8.56
N ASP A 202 -11.68 -7.43 8.64
CA ASP A 202 -11.76 -6.68 9.90
C ASP A 202 -13.08 -5.90 10.01
N ASP A 203 -13.52 -5.66 11.24
CA ASP A 203 -14.73 -4.93 11.62
C ASP A 203 -14.45 -3.43 11.88
N GLY A 204 -13.48 -2.85 11.16
CA GLY A 204 -13.16 -1.42 11.22
C GLY A 204 -14.16 -0.55 10.47
N LYS A 205 -13.94 0.77 10.54
CA LYS A 205 -14.82 1.78 9.94
C LYS A 205 -14.99 1.72 8.42
N GLY A 206 -14.24 0.81 7.77
CA GLY A 206 -14.22 0.70 6.32
C GLY A 206 -13.36 1.78 5.63
N ILE A 207 -13.28 1.67 4.31
CA ILE A 207 -12.52 2.55 3.41
C ILE A 207 -13.45 3.08 2.33
N GLU A 208 -13.50 4.39 2.14
CA GLU A 208 -14.31 5.04 1.11
C GLU A 208 -13.98 4.51 -0.29
N LYS A 209 -15.02 4.35 -1.12
CA LYS A 209 -14.90 3.73 -2.45
C LYS A 209 -13.85 4.39 -3.35
N ASN A 210 -13.72 5.73 -3.30
CA ASN A 210 -12.74 6.51 -4.05
C ASN A 210 -11.29 6.28 -3.61
N GLN A 211 -11.08 5.66 -2.43
CA GLN A 211 -9.76 5.41 -1.85
C GLN A 211 -9.35 3.93 -1.96
N GLN A 212 -10.29 3.01 -2.23
CA GLN A 212 -10.04 1.55 -2.22
C GLN A 212 -9.00 1.10 -3.24
N GLU A 213 -8.93 1.73 -4.41
CA GLU A 213 -7.88 1.44 -5.39
C GLU A 213 -6.55 2.09 -4.98
N ARG A 214 -6.62 3.31 -4.44
CA ARG A 214 -5.45 4.13 -4.12
C ARG A 214 -4.66 3.64 -2.91
N VAL A 215 -5.26 2.88 -2.01
CA VAL A 215 -4.54 2.32 -0.84
C VAL A 215 -3.42 1.35 -1.24
N PHE A 216 -3.42 0.87 -2.48
CA PHE A 216 -2.34 0.07 -3.05
C PHE A 216 -1.29 0.90 -3.78
N ASP A 217 -1.47 2.21 -3.91
CA ASP A 217 -0.45 3.09 -4.51
C ASP A 217 0.73 3.24 -3.56
N LYS A 218 1.91 3.33 -4.14
CA LYS A 218 3.16 3.48 -3.39
C LYS A 218 3.15 4.78 -2.58
N PHE A 219 3.39 4.65 -1.27
CA PHE A 219 3.43 5.75 -0.30
C PHE A 219 2.07 6.40 0.00
N TYR A 220 0.98 5.91 -0.62
CA TYR A 220 -0.34 6.46 -0.36
C TYR A 220 -0.82 6.13 1.05
N ARG A 221 -1.44 7.10 1.67
CA ARG A 221 -2.12 6.99 2.96
C ARG A 221 -3.43 7.76 2.89
N ILE A 222 -4.47 7.23 3.53
CA ILE A 222 -5.75 7.92 3.62
C ILE A 222 -5.57 9.17 4.49
N PRO A 223 -5.83 10.39 3.96
CA PRO A 223 -5.71 11.62 4.74
C PRO A 223 -6.71 11.60 5.90
N LYS A 224 -6.23 11.68 7.13
CA LYS A 224 -7.06 11.76 8.35
C LYS A 224 -6.84 13.10 9.05
N GLY A 225 -7.24 14.23 8.42
CA GLY A 225 -7.10 15.55 9.04
C GLY A 225 -5.72 15.76 9.71
N ASN A 226 -5.66 16.51 10.83
CA ASN A 226 -4.41 16.80 11.56
C ASN A 226 -3.90 15.66 12.48
N ARG A 227 -4.41 14.43 12.36
CA ARG A 227 -4.00 13.32 13.24
C ARG A 227 -2.98 12.42 12.57
N HIS A 228 -1.71 12.57 12.97
CA HIS A 228 -0.59 11.67 12.68
C HIS A 228 -0.61 10.38 13.54
N ASP A 229 -1.78 9.94 14.00
CA ASP A 229 -1.93 8.96 15.07
C ASP A 229 -1.55 7.51 14.67
N VAL A 230 -1.38 7.19 13.40
CA VAL A 230 -1.05 5.82 12.99
C VAL A 230 0.28 5.78 12.24
N LYS A 231 1.26 5.09 12.84
CA LYS A 231 2.63 4.94 12.33
C LYS A 231 2.70 4.11 11.06
N GLY A 232 3.47 4.56 10.07
CA GLY A 232 3.76 3.79 8.85
C GLY A 232 4.05 4.62 7.61
N PHE A 233 4.74 4.03 6.63
CA PHE A 233 5.26 4.70 5.43
C PHE A 233 4.32 4.65 4.21
N GLY A 234 3.14 4.02 4.32
CA GLY A 234 2.27 3.78 3.15
C GLY A 234 2.85 2.80 2.12
N ILE A 235 3.68 1.86 2.58
CA ILE A 235 4.39 0.90 1.72
C ILE A 235 3.76 -0.50 1.78
N GLY A 236 3.15 -0.86 2.91
CA GLY A 236 2.75 -2.24 3.20
C GLY A 236 1.80 -2.85 2.17
N LEU A 237 0.72 -2.16 1.81
CA LEU A 237 -0.26 -2.66 0.83
C LEU A 237 0.30 -2.69 -0.59
N TYR A 238 1.10 -1.68 -0.97
CA TYR A 238 1.81 -1.67 -2.23
C TYR A 238 2.76 -2.88 -2.35
N TYR A 239 3.56 -3.14 -1.29
CA TYR A 239 4.43 -4.31 -1.21
C TYR A 239 3.63 -5.61 -1.36
N SER A 240 2.56 -5.78 -0.58
CA SER A 240 1.71 -6.97 -0.65
C SER A 240 1.17 -7.19 -2.07
N LYS A 241 0.68 -6.13 -2.72
CA LYS A 241 0.19 -6.20 -4.11
C LYS A 241 1.29 -6.67 -5.07
N LYS A 242 2.47 -6.04 -5.02
CA LYS A 242 3.59 -6.39 -5.91
C LYS A 242 4.09 -7.82 -5.72
N ILE A 243 4.18 -8.28 -4.48
CA ILE A 243 4.60 -9.66 -4.19
C ILE A 243 3.59 -10.68 -4.69
N ILE A 244 2.30 -10.44 -4.44
CA ILE A 244 1.24 -11.34 -4.93
C ILE A 244 1.20 -11.35 -6.46
N GLU A 245 1.31 -10.20 -7.13
CA GLU A 245 1.39 -10.09 -8.60
C GLU A 245 2.60 -10.88 -9.15
N LYS A 246 3.79 -10.79 -8.51
CA LYS A 246 4.99 -11.55 -8.91
C LYS A 246 4.85 -13.07 -8.69
N HIS A 247 3.92 -13.51 -7.85
CA HIS A 247 3.54 -14.92 -7.70
C HIS A 247 2.39 -15.34 -8.65
N GLY A 248 2.03 -14.50 -9.63
CA GLY A 248 0.93 -14.77 -10.57
C GLY A 248 -0.46 -14.61 -9.97
N GLY A 249 -0.55 -14.09 -8.74
CA GLY A 249 -1.80 -13.88 -8.03
C GLY A 249 -2.37 -12.48 -8.19
N THR A 250 -3.50 -12.24 -7.51
CA THR A 250 -4.15 -10.92 -7.43
C THR A 250 -4.52 -10.59 -6.00
N ILE A 251 -4.52 -9.30 -5.66
CA ILE A 251 -5.06 -8.79 -4.41
C ILE A 251 -6.13 -7.75 -4.68
N GLN A 252 -7.22 -7.83 -3.95
CA GLN A 252 -8.38 -6.95 -4.07
C GLN A 252 -8.81 -6.47 -2.69
N LEU A 253 -9.37 -5.28 -2.64
CA LEU A 253 -10.00 -4.71 -1.46
C LEU A 253 -11.48 -4.49 -1.75
N THR A 254 -12.31 -4.97 -0.86
CA THR A 254 -13.73 -4.64 -0.79
C THR A 254 -14.00 -4.12 0.62
N SER A 255 -14.56 -2.92 0.71
CA SER A 255 -14.89 -2.35 2.00
C SER A 255 -16.26 -1.69 1.95
N GLN A 256 -17.01 -1.89 3.02
CA GLN A 256 -18.32 -1.29 3.29
C GLN A 256 -18.25 -0.67 4.69
N THR A 257 -19.38 -0.08 5.14
CA THR A 257 -19.47 0.42 6.51
C THR A 257 -19.20 -0.74 7.48
N ASP A 258 -18.28 -0.51 8.41
CA ASP A 258 -17.88 -1.44 9.47
C ASP A 258 -17.32 -2.80 8.99
N THR A 259 -16.83 -2.85 7.76
CA THR A 259 -16.15 -4.08 7.28
C THR A 259 -15.11 -3.74 6.20
N THR A 260 -13.90 -4.30 6.37
CA THR A 260 -12.85 -4.25 5.36
C THR A 260 -12.40 -5.67 5.02
N ILE A 261 -12.35 -6.00 3.74
CA ILE A 261 -11.96 -7.32 3.24
C ILE A 261 -10.82 -7.18 2.25
N PHE A 262 -9.64 -7.67 2.62
CA PHE A 262 -8.55 -7.90 1.69
C PHE A 262 -8.61 -9.34 1.18
N LYS A 263 -8.69 -9.52 -0.12
CA LYS A 263 -8.78 -10.82 -0.78
C LYS A 263 -7.57 -11.05 -1.67
N ILE A 264 -6.80 -12.09 -1.39
CA ILE A 264 -5.70 -12.58 -2.20
C ILE A 264 -6.16 -13.83 -2.95
N ASN A 265 -5.89 -13.90 -4.25
CA ASN A 265 -6.05 -15.12 -5.04
C ASN A 265 -4.64 -15.53 -5.52
N LEU A 266 -4.17 -16.70 -5.11
CA LEU A 266 -2.91 -17.30 -5.57
C LEU A 266 -3.23 -18.49 -6.47
N PRO A 267 -2.61 -18.61 -7.65
CA PRO A 267 -2.79 -19.78 -8.51
C PRO A 267 -2.28 -21.03 -7.80
N ASN A 268 -2.91 -22.17 -8.07
CA ASN A 268 -2.58 -23.46 -7.46
C ASN A 268 -1.42 -24.19 -8.16
N GLU A 269 -0.53 -23.46 -8.83
CA GLU A 269 0.66 -24.01 -9.49
C GLU A 269 1.82 -24.32 -8.54
#